data_4ba4e985360e0981e172f6e31a3f5bbe
#
_entry.id   4ba4e985360e0981e172f6e31a3f5bbe
#
_cell.length_a   1.000
_cell.length_b   1.000
_cell.length_c   1.000
_cell.angle_alpha   90.00
_cell.angle_beta   90.00
_cell.angle_gamma   90.00
#
_symmetry.space_group_name_H-M   'P 1'
#
loop_
_entity.id
_entity.type
_entity.pdbx_description
1 polymer ?
#
loop_
_entity_poly.entity_id
_entity_poly.type
_entity_poly.pdbx_seq_one_letter_code
_entity_poly.pdbx_strand_id
1 'polypeptide(L)'
;SIKIEEYTAALSNKIDLDYVAGTYYGILPSNVETTLTLNADGTYLLTRTFKEKQNEREKLRGVFQMLDGNVLMLAHPSSGDNIFYKVRDANSIILIDSFGNEPNRTNEKQYILKRM
;
A
#
# COMPACT_ATOMS: atom_id res chain seq x y z
N SER A 1 29.77 4.34 -18.28
CA SER A 1 28.77 5.42 -18.13
C SER A 1 27.39 4.84 -17.86
N ILE A 2 26.61 5.52 -17.07
CA ILE A 2 25.23 5.13 -16.80
C ILE A 2 24.41 5.36 -18.06
N LYS A 3 23.67 4.36 -18.47
CA LYS A 3 22.79 4.49 -19.62
C LYS A 3 21.62 5.41 -19.25
N ILE A 4 21.15 6.17 -20.21
CA ILE A 4 20.04 7.12 -20.02
C ILE A 4 18.80 6.40 -19.51
N GLU A 5 18.49 5.20 -20.02
CA GLU A 5 17.34 4.42 -19.59
C GLU A 5 17.43 4.05 -18.10
N GLU A 6 18.61 3.67 -17.63
CA GLU A 6 18.81 3.32 -16.21
C GLU A 6 18.62 4.54 -15.31
N TYR A 7 19.15 5.69 -15.71
CA TYR A 7 19.00 6.92 -14.98
C TYR A 7 17.53 7.35 -14.92
N THR A 8 16.83 7.29 -16.04
CA THR A 8 15.42 7.65 -16.14
C THR A 8 14.55 6.75 -15.27
N ALA A 9 14.83 5.42 -15.30
CA ALA A 9 14.08 4.47 -14.48
C ALA A 9 14.30 4.73 -12.98
N ALA A 10 15.52 5.01 -12.56
CA ALA A 10 15.83 5.31 -11.16
C ALA A 10 15.16 6.60 -10.69
N LEU A 11 15.14 7.63 -11.52
CA LEU A 11 14.49 8.89 -11.22
C LEU A 11 12.97 8.72 -11.13
N SER A 12 12.39 7.97 -12.06
CA SER A 12 10.95 7.69 -12.08
C SER A 12 10.52 6.95 -10.81
N ASN A 13 11.30 5.97 -10.39
CA ASN A 13 11.03 5.22 -9.15
C ASN A 13 11.10 6.15 -7.93
N LYS A 14 12.08 7.05 -7.87
CA LYS A 14 12.20 8.01 -6.76
C LYS A 14 10.99 8.94 -6.71
N ILE A 15 10.53 9.43 -7.86
CA ILE A 15 9.34 10.29 -7.94
C ILE A 15 8.11 9.53 -7.45
N ASP A 16 7.93 8.27 -7.87
CA ASP A 16 6.80 7.44 -7.44
C ASP A 16 6.82 7.22 -5.93
N LEU A 17 7.98 6.89 -5.36
CA LEU A 17 8.11 6.67 -3.92
C LEU A 17 7.84 7.96 -3.13
N ASP A 18 8.36 9.09 -3.59
CA ASP A 18 8.11 10.38 -2.95
C ASP A 18 6.63 10.75 -3.00
N TYR A 19 5.96 10.47 -4.11
CA TYR A 19 4.54 10.77 -4.30
C TYR A 19 3.65 10.01 -3.31
N VAL A 20 3.94 8.71 -3.09
CA VAL A 20 3.11 7.88 -2.22
C VAL A 20 3.52 7.92 -0.76
N ALA A 21 4.68 8.45 -0.42
CA ALA A 21 5.16 8.48 0.96
C ALA A 21 4.19 9.22 1.87
N GLY A 22 3.89 8.63 3.03
CA GLY A 22 2.96 9.20 3.99
C GLY A 22 2.24 8.10 4.76
N THR A 23 1.29 8.51 5.60
CA THR A 23 0.52 7.60 6.42
C THR A 23 -0.94 7.61 5.96
N TYR A 24 -1.51 6.44 5.80
CA TYR A 24 -2.89 6.23 5.33
C TYR A 24 -3.66 5.45 6.38
N TYR A 25 -4.93 5.79 6.53
CA TYR A 25 -5.78 5.19 7.55
C TYR A 25 -7.16 4.88 6.99
N GLY A 26 -7.75 3.79 7.48
CA GLY A 26 -9.12 3.43 7.18
C GLY A 26 -9.56 2.20 7.95
N ILE A 27 -10.86 1.94 7.91
CA ILE A 27 -11.43 0.74 8.51
C ILE A 27 -11.91 -0.14 7.35
N LEU A 28 -11.24 -1.27 7.17
CA LEU A 28 -11.53 -2.20 6.09
C LEU A 28 -12.60 -3.20 6.51
N PRO A 29 -13.17 -3.98 5.56
CA PRO A 29 -14.22 -4.95 5.88
C PRO A 29 -13.85 -5.90 6.99
N SER A 30 -14.84 -6.36 7.76
CA SER A 30 -14.72 -7.09 9.00
C SER A 30 -14.13 -6.24 10.14
N ASN A 31 -14.33 -4.92 10.04
CA ASN A 31 -13.94 -3.95 11.06
C ASN A 31 -12.44 -4.05 11.39
N VAL A 32 -11.61 -4.04 10.35
CA VAL A 32 -10.16 -4.08 10.48
C VAL A 32 -9.61 -2.65 10.39
N GLU A 33 -9.29 -2.09 11.55
CA GLU A 33 -8.68 -0.75 11.61
C GLU A 33 -7.25 -0.84 11.09
N THR A 34 -6.95 -0.08 10.03
CA THR A 34 -5.72 -0.22 9.28
C THR A 34 -4.98 1.10 9.19
N THR A 35 -3.71 1.08 9.54
CA THR A 35 -2.80 2.23 9.36
C THR A 35 -1.60 1.74 8.56
N LEU A 36 -1.36 2.37 7.42
CA LEU A 36 -0.23 2.03 6.54
C LEU A 36 0.65 3.26 6.37
N THR A 37 1.91 3.15 6.75
CA THR A 37 2.91 4.18 6.49
C THR A 37 3.84 3.70 5.37
N LEU A 38 3.93 4.49 4.32
CA LEU A 38 4.84 4.26 3.20
C LEU A 38 5.97 5.27 3.31
N ASN A 39 7.20 4.80 3.28
CA ASN A 39 8.38 5.65 3.38
C ASN A 39 9.03 5.83 2.01
N ALA A 40 9.62 7.00 1.80
CA ALA A 40 10.25 7.30 0.51
C ALA A 40 11.46 6.40 0.19
N ASP A 41 11.98 5.69 1.18
CA ASP A 41 13.07 4.73 0.99
C ASP A 41 12.59 3.35 0.52
N GLY A 42 11.29 3.16 0.32
CA GLY A 42 10.72 1.90 -0.13
C GLY A 42 10.36 0.94 0.99
N THR A 43 10.36 1.39 2.24
CA THR A 43 9.92 0.58 3.37
C THR A 43 8.50 0.95 3.79
N TYR A 44 7.81 0.02 4.47
CA TYR A 44 6.47 0.27 4.99
C TYR A 44 6.33 -0.21 6.42
N LEU A 45 5.32 0.36 7.10
CA LEU A 45 4.83 -0.13 8.38
C LEU A 45 3.32 -0.27 8.26
N LEU A 46 2.81 -1.46 8.47
CA LEU A 46 1.38 -1.76 8.44
C LEU A 46 0.94 -2.21 9.82
N THR A 47 -0.07 -1.54 10.37
CA THR A 47 -0.68 -1.92 11.64
C THR A 47 -2.15 -2.20 11.40
N ARG A 48 -2.63 -3.37 11.82
CA ARG A 48 -4.03 -3.74 11.71
C ARG A 48 -4.56 -4.15 13.07
N THR A 49 -5.73 -3.65 13.42
CA THR A 49 -6.45 -4.04 14.63
C THR A 49 -7.75 -4.69 14.21
N PHE A 50 -7.90 -5.97 14.54
CA PHE A 50 -9.04 -6.79 14.17
C PHE A 50 -10.11 -6.68 15.26
N LYS A 51 -11.02 -5.71 15.08
CA LYS A 51 -12.03 -5.40 16.10
C LYS A 51 -12.96 -6.58 16.38
N GLU A 52 -13.25 -7.38 15.37
CA GLU A 52 -14.11 -8.56 15.53
C GLU A 52 -13.38 -9.77 16.10
N LYS A 53 -12.08 -9.64 16.34
CA LYS A 53 -11.23 -10.68 16.94
C LYS A 53 -10.63 -10.19 18.25
N GLN A 54 -11.46 -9.59 19.11
CA GLN A 54 -11.07 -9.10 20.44
C GLN A 54 -9.93 -8.08 20.40
N ASN A 55 -9.93 -7.24 19.35
CA ASN A 55 -8.91 -6.22 19.15
C ASN A 55 -7.49 -6.79 19.00
N GLU A 56 -7.37 -7.98 18.43
CA GLU A 56 -6.08 -8.54 18.10
C GLU A 56 -5.32 -7.59 17.18
N ARG A 57 -4.05 -7.40 17.44
CA ARG A 57 -3.20 -6.47 16.69
C ARG A 57 -2.14 -7.19 15.89
N GLU A 58 -1.89 -6.68 14.70
CA GLU A 58 -0.82 -7.15 13.83
C GLU A 58 0.03 -5.96 13.43
N LYS A 59 1.34 -6.13 13.41
CA LYS A 59 2.27 -5.09 12.99
C LYS A 59 3.30 -5.71 12.05
N LEU A 60 3.32 -5.23 10.81
CA LEU A 60 4.22 -5.72 9.78
C LEU A 60 5.14 -4.60 9.31
N ARG A 61 6.42 -4.93 9.13
CA ARG A 61 7.42 -4.05 8.54
C ARG A 61 8.05 -4.77 7.37
N GLY A 62 8.29 -4.07 6.29
CA GLY A 62 8.91 -4.67 5.12
C GLY A 62 9.19 -3.65 4.04
N VAL A 63 9.34 -4.14 2.83
CA VAL A 63 9.60 -3.31 1.66
C VAL A 63 8.40 -3.34 0.73
N PHE A 64 8.23 -2.28 -0.05
CA PHE A 64 7.19 -2.24 -1.07
C PHE A 64 7.77 -1.78 -2.40
N GLN A 65 7.05 -2.10 -3.46
CA GLN A 65 7.38 -1.67 -4.81
C GLN A 65 6.15 -1.02 -5.45
N MET A 66 6.40 -0.04 -6.29
CA MET A 66 5.36 0.52 -7.15
C MET A 66 5.42 -0.18 -8.50
N LEU A 67 4.33 -0.84 -8.87
CA LEU A 67 4.20 -1.53 -10.15
C LEU A 67 3.33 -0.70 -11.10
N ASP A 68 3.76 -0.59 -12.35
CA ASP A 68 3.02 0.12 -13.41
C ASP A 68 2.58 1.54 -13.01
N GLY A 69 3.33 2.16 -12.08
CA GLY A 69 3.09 3.53 -11.66
C GLY A 69 1.94 3.75 -10.69
N ASN A 70 1.12 2.73 -10.40
CA ASN A 70 -0.04 2.93 -9.53
C ASN A 70 -0.43 1.75 -8.64
N VAL A 71 0.26 0.62 -8.73
CA VAL A 71 0.00 -0.55 -7.88
C VAL A 71 1.11 -0.68 -6.86
N LEU A 72 0.73 -0.66 -5.58
CA LEU A 72 1.65 -0.85 -4.46
C LEU A 72 1.66 -2.31 -4.07
N MET A 73 2.82 -2.95 -4.14
CA MET A 73 3.00 -4.33 -3.72
C MET A 73 3.83 -4.35 -2.44
N LEU A 74 3.20 -4.68 -1.32
CA LEU A 74 3.86 -4.80 -0.03
C LEU A 74 4.29 -6.25 0.17
N ALA A 75 5.59 -6.48 0.32
CA ALA A 75 6.09 -7.82 0.59
C ALA A 75 5.84 -8.18 2.06
N HIS A 76 5.19 -9.33 2.30
CA HIS A 76 4.98 -9.80 3.66
C HIS A 76 6.31 -10.35 4.20
N PRO A 77 6.73 -9.94 5.40
CA PRO A 77 8.08 -10.26 5.89
C PRO A 77 8.32 -11.75 6.18
N SER A 78 7.27 -12.56 6.39
CA SER A 78 7.46 -13.95 6.78
C SER A 78 6.73 -14.96 5.94
N SER A 79 5.54 -14.63 5.39
CA SER A 79 4.71 -15.61 4.69
C SER A 79 4.97 -15.69 3.19
N GLY A 80 5.60 -14.68 2.62
CA GLY A 80 5.75 -14.57 1.17
C GLY A 80 4.48 -14.12 0.46
N ASP A 81 3.37 -13.97 1.16
CA ASP A 81 2.14 -13.42 0.58
C ASP A 81 2.27 -11.91 0.49
N ASN A 82 2.00 -11.36 -0.68
CA ASN A 82 2.07 -9.93 -0.90
C ASN A 82 0.70 -9.29 -0.67
N ILE A 83 0.72 -8.05 -0.21
CA ILE A 83 -0.48 -7.25 -0.01
C ILE A 83 -0.48 -6.15 -1.07
N PHE A 84 -1.60 -5.96 -1.75
CA PHE A 84 -1.68 -5.04 -2.88
C PHE A 84 -2.66 -3.91 -2.60
N TYR A 85 -2.22 -2.70 -2.93
CA TYR A 85 -3.06 -1.50 -2.94
C TYR A 85 -2.90 -0.82 -4.29
N LYS A 86 -3.88 -0.04 -4.68
CA LYS A 86 -3.82 0.77 -5.89
C LYS A 86 -3.95 2.24 -5.51
N VAL A 87 -3.09 3.08 -6.06
CA VAL A 87 -3.17 4.53 -5.86
C VAL A 87 -4.37 5.07 -6.63
N ARG A 88 -5.28 5.76 -5.96
CA ARG A 88 -6.45 6.38 -6.59
C ARG A 88 -6.20 7.85 -6.91
N ASP A 89 -5.64 8.57 -5.95
CA ASP A 89 -5.30 9.99 -6.10
C ASP A 89 -4.21 10.34 -5.08
N ALA A 90 -3.90 11.62 -4.94
CA ALA A 90 -2.85 12.08 -4.04
C ALA A 90 -3.12 11.76 -2.57
N ASN A 91 -4.37 11.46 -2.19
CA ASN A 91 -4.78 11.32 -0.80
C ASN A 91 -5.41 9.98 -0.46
N SER A 92 -5.51 9.06 -1.41
CA SER A 92 -6.18 7.79 -1.15
C SER A 92 -5.59 6.63 -1.93
N ILE A 93 -5.62 5.47 -1.29
CA ILE A 93 -5.26 4.17 -1.89
C ILE A 93 -6.39 3.21 -1.61
N ILE A 94 -6.54 2.19 -2.44
CA ILE A 94 -7.58 1.19 -2.30
C ILE A 94 -6.96 -0.20 -2.24
N LEU A 95 -7.44 -1.03 -1.30
CA LEU A 95 -7.02 -2.43 -1.21
C LEU A 95 -7.56 -3.20 -2.41
N ILE A 96 -6.68 -3.93 -3.09
CA ILE A 96 -7.04 -4.77 -4.23
C ILE A 96 -6.60 -6.21 -3.95
N ASP A 97 -7.07 -7.15 -4.79
CA ASP A 97 -6.65 -8.54 -4.64
C ASP A 97 -5.30 -8.80 -5.31
N SER A 98 -4.78 -10.02 -5.15
CA SER A 98 -3.47 -10.39 -5.70
C SER A 98 -3.43 -10.47 -7.22
N PHE A 99 -4.58 -10.41 -7.88
CA PHE A 99 -4.69 -10.39 -9.35
C PHE A 99 -4.82 -8.97 -9.90
N GLY A 100 -4.79 -7.96 -9.03
CA GLY A 100 -4.95 -6.56 -9.44
C GLY A 100 -6.38 -6.10 -9.60
N ASN A 101 -7.36 -6.92 -9.19
CA ASN A 101 -8.76 -6.56 -9.32
C ASN A 101 -9.21 -5.66 -8.18
N GLU A 102 -9.86 -4.55 -8.53
CA GLU A 102 -10.45 -3.64 -7.57
C GLU A 102 -11.76 -4.21 -7.02
N PRO A 103 -12.16 -3.79 -5.82
CA PRO A 103 -13.47 -4.16 -5.29
C PRO A 103 -14.61 -3.66 -6.18
N ASN A 104 -15.75 -4.29 -6.06
CA ASN A 104 -16.99 -3.90 -6.70
C ASN A 104 -17.33 -2.43 -6.40
N ARG A 105 -17.86 -1.68 -7.35
CA ARG A 105 -18.19 -0.26 -7.19
C ARG A 105 -19.11 0.01 -6.00
N THR A 106 -20.02 -0.91 -5.71
CA THR A 106 -20.94 -0.77 -4.59
C THR A 106 -20.23 -0.85 -3.25
N ASN A 107 -19.05 -1.50 -3.19
CA ASN A 107 -18.30 -1.75 -1.96
C ASN A 107 -16.97 -1.02 -1.89
N GLU A 108 -16.57 -0.32 -2.95
CA GLU A 108 -15.20 0.21 -3.04
C GLU A 108 -14.83 1.14 -1.90
N LYS A 109 -15.78 1.93 -1.40
CA LYS A 109 -15.52 2.88 -0.30
C LYS A 109 -15.04 2.19 0.97
N GLN A 110 -15.42 0.92 1.17
CA GLN A 110 -15.04 0.15 2.34
C GLN A 110 -13.58 -0.32 2.29
N TYR A 111 -12.94 -0.18 1.15
CA TYR A 111 -11.58 -0.67 0.91
C TYR A 111 -10.55 0.45 0.78
N ILE A 112 -10.96 1.69 1.07
CA ILE A 112 -10.11 2.86 0.88
C ILE A 112 -9.40 3.23 2.17
N LEU A 113 -8.09 3.48 2.07
CA LEU A 113 -7.31 4.16 3.10
C LEU A 113 -7.04 5.57 2.63
N LYS A 114 -7.23 6.54 3.53
CA LYS A 114 -7.02 7.95 3.23
C LYS A 114 -5.78 8.48 3.93
N ARG A 115 -5.05 9.37 3.25
CA ARG A 115 -3.89 10.03 3.81
C ARG A 115 -4.29 10.85 5.02
N MET A 116 -3.55 10.67 6.08
CA MET A 116 -3.74 11.44 7.32
C MET A 116 -3.12 12.81 7.22
#